data_7aaaef405c12c895f54aa9ee268c4df2
#
_entry.id   7aaaef405c12c895f54aa9ee268c4df2
#
_cell.length_a   1.000
_cell.length_b   1.000
_cell.length_c   1.000
_cell.angle_alpha   90.00
_cell.angle_beta   90.00
_cell.angle_gamma   90.00
#
_symmetry.space_group_name_H-M   'P 1'
#
loop_
_entity.id
_entity.type
_entity.pdbx_description
1 polymer ?
#
loop_
_entity_poly.entity_id
_entity_poly.type
_entity_poly.pdbx_seq_one_letter_code
_entity_poly.pdbx_strand_id
1 'polypeptide(L)'
;MKLLTAALLFAAVASAQETPANPLVTVSKGVYAYTNNNILRSIDKIPDDMWNFQPTKDVRTVGQLFAHIADGQYEFCGVVAEGHGVQKGIEKTLKTKAEIAAALKDAIAYCNAAYAKMTDANAAEMVDFFGMKITKLGAMDFNIAHNMEHYGNLVTYMRINKIVPPSSEGQK
;
A
#
# COMPACT_ATOMS: atom_id res chain seq x y z
N MET A 1 -55.64 -44.95 -9.98
CA MET A 1 -54.96 -43.69 -10.03
C MET A 1 -53.59 -43.85 -9.35
N LYS A 2 -52.50 -43.89 -10.15
CA LYS A 2 -51.12 -43.99 -9.62
C LYS A 2 -50.51 -42.60 -9.69
N LEU A 3 -50.23 -42.02 -8.51
CA LEU A 3 -49.48 -40.75 -8.42
C LEU A 3 -47.96 -41.06 -8.62
N LEU A 4 -47.37 -40.54 -9.70
CA LEU A 4 -45.93 -40.48 -9.87
C LEU A 4 -45.42 -39.20 -9.18
N THR A 5 -44.70 -39.39 -8.09
CA THR A 5 -43.91 -38.30 -7.43
C THR A 5 -42.59 -38.16 -8.17
N ALA A 6 -42.41 -37.10 -8.94
CA ALA A 6 -41.11 -36.74 -9.54
C ALA A 6 -40.27 -36.03 -8.50
N ALA A 7 -39.17 -36.63 -8.06
CA ALA A 7 -38.17 -36.01 -7.20
C ALA A 7 -37.19 -35.21 -8.07
N LEU A 8 -37.25 -33.88 -7.96
CA LEU A 8 -36.29 -32.98 -8.57
C LEU A 8 -34.99 -32.95 -7.71
N LEU A 9 -33.93 -33.59 -8.21
CA LEU A 9 -32.59 -33.46 -7.65
C LEU A 9 -32.00 -32.12 -8.08
N PHE A 10 -31.91 -31.19 -7.15
CA PHE A 10 -31.12 -29.97 -7.30
C PHE A 10 -29.64 -30.33 -7.07
N ALA A 11 -28.86 -30.45 -8.14
CA ALA A 11 -27.41 -30.51 -8.05
C ALA A 11 -26.88 -29.08 -7.77
N ALA A 12 -26.51 -28.82 -6.52
CA ALA A 12 -25.77 -27.60 -6.17
C ALA A 12 -24.36 -27.70 -6.74
N VAL A 13 -24.08 -26.98 -7.82
CA VAL A 13 -22.72 -26.79 -8.34
C VAL A 13 -22.02 -25.83 -7.38
N ALA A 14 -21.29 -26.36 -6.40
CA ALA A 14 -20.35 -25.60 -5.61
C ALA A 14 -19.18 -25.22 -6.53
N SER A 15 -19.14 -23.98 -7.03
CA SER A 15 -17.95 -23.44 -7.67
C SER A 15 -16.86 -23.32 -6.58
N ALA A 16 -15.93 -24.28 -6.56
CA ALA A 16 -14.73 -24.15 -5.74
C ALA A 16 -13.93 -22.95 -6.30
N GLN A 17 -13.82 -21.90 -5.51
CA GLN A 17 -12.97 -20.77 -5.84
C GLN A 17 -11.52 -21.28 -5.80
N GLU A 18 -10.82 -21.28 -6.93
CA GLU A 18 -9.42 -21.71 -6.99
C GLU A 18 -8.57 -20.83 -6.06
N THR A 19 -7.87 -21.47 -5.15
CA THR A 19 -6.91 -20.77 -4.29
C THR A 19 -5.74 -20.31 -5.15
N PRO A 20 -5.32 -19.03 -5.08
CA PRO A 20 -4.14 -18.54 -5.80
C PRO A 20 -2.90 -19.39 -5.52
N ALA A 21 -1.99 -19.50 -6.49
CA ALA A 21 -0.75 -20.27 -6.34
C ALA A 21 0.15 -19.77 -5.18
N ASN A 22 0.05 -18.46 -4.85
CA ASN A 22 0.79 -17.81 -3.77
C ASN A 22 -0.19 -16.96 -2.94
N PRO A 23 -1.08 -17.55 -2.12
CA PRO A 23 -2.15 -16.84 -1.43
C PRO A 23 -1.64 -15.77 -0.45
N LEU A 24 -0.56 -16.01 0.28
CA LEU A 24 -0.02 -15.05 1.24
C LEU A 24 0.51 -13.79 0.54
N VAL A 25 1.36 -13.97 -0.46
CA VAL A 25 1.91 -12.87 -1.26
C VAL A 25 0.79 -12.15 -2.03
N THR A 26 -0.19 -12.88 -2.56
CA THR A 26 -1.31 -12.30 -3.30
C THR A 26 -2.15 -11.38 -2.42
N VAL A 27 -2.46 -11.81 -1.19
CA VAL A 27 -3.25 -10.99 -0.24
C VAL A 27 -2.45 -9.76 0.20
N SER A 28 -1.19 -9.93 0.61
CA SER A 28 -0.32 -8.81 0.99
C SER A 28 -0.19 -7.78 -0.13
N LYS A 29 0.08 -8.23 -1.37
CA LYS A 29 0.13 -7.35 -2.55
C LYS A 29 -1.21 -6.63 -2.80
N GLY A 30 -2.34 -7.29 -2.56
CA GLY A 30 -3.67 -6.68 -2.67
C GLY A 30 -3.87 -5.53 -1.69
N VAL A 31 -3.50 -5.72 -0.42
CA VAL A 31 -3.56 -4.68 0.62
C VAL A 31 -2.59 -3.53 0.28
N TYR A 32 -1.38 -3.86 -0.17
CA TYR A 32 -0.41 -2.87 -0.64
C TYR A 32 -0.98 -2.01 -1.78
N ALA A 33 -1.57 -2.64 -2.79
CA ALA A 33 -2.16 -1.93 -3.94
C ALA A 33 -3.33 -1.02 -3.51
N TYR A 34 -4.21 -1.50 -2.62
CA TYR A 34 -5.31 -0.70 -2.05
C TYR A 34 -4.78 0.55 -1.34
N THR A 35 -3.77 0.38 -0.48
CA THR A 35 -3.17 1.48 0.28
C THR A 35 -2.57 2.54 -0.64
N ASN A 36 -1.75 2.11 -1.61
CA ASN A 36 -1.10 3.03 -2.54
C ASN A 36 -2.07 3.71 -3.50
N ASN A 37 -3.16 3.05 -3.91
CA ASN A 37 -4.22 3.70 -4.68
C ASN A 37 -4.83 4.89 -3.90
N ASN A 38 -5.09 4.72 -2.60
CA ASN A 38 -5.60 5.81 -1.77
C ASN A 38 -4.57 6.95 -1.61
N ILE A 39 -3.29 6.62 -1.44
CA ILE A 39 -2.21 7.60 -1.34
C ILE A 39 -2.08 8.40 -2.65
N LEU A 40 -2.02 7.74 -3.81
CA LEU A 40 -1.94 8.40 -5.12
C LEU A 40 -3.15 9.29 -5.40
N ARG A 41 -4.36 8.82 -5.10
CA ARG A 41 -5.57 9.62 -5.25
C ARG A 41 -5.61 10.82 -4.30
N SER A 42 -4.95 10.72 -3.13
CA SER A 42 -4.84 11.85 -2.19
C SER A 42 -3.96 12.95 -2.75
N ILE A 43 -2.84 12.62 -3.39
CA ILE A 43 -1.95 13.64 -3.97
C ILE A 43 -2.64 14.43 -5.09
N ASP A 44 -3.49 13.76 -5.88
CA ASP A 44 -4.26 14.41 -6.94
C ASP A 44 -5.38 15.32 -6.38
N LYS A 45 -5.97 14.96 -5.23
CA LYS A 45 -7.07 15.70 -4.60
C LYS A 45 -6.63 16.90 -3.78
N ILE A 46 -5.44 16.85 -3.21
CA ILE A 46 -4.93 17.92 -2.36
C ILE A 46 -4.47 19.09 -3.25
N PRO A 47 -5.04 20.30 -3.09
CA PRO A 47 -4.64 21.45 -3.88
C PRO A 47 -3.24 21.95 -3.51
N ASP A 48 -2.61 22.69 -4.42
CA ASP A 48 -1.21 23.09 -4.30
C ASP A 48 -0.95 24.05 -3.13
N ASP A 49 -1.93 24.88 -2.77
CA ASP A 49 -1.86 25.81 -1.63
C ASP A 49 -1.82 25.06 -0.27
N MET A 50 -2.29 23.81 -0.25
CA MET A 50 -2.19 22.94 0.93
C MET A 50 -0.88 22.15 1.02
N TRP A 51 0.00 22.25 0.04
CA TRP A 51 1.20 21.42 -0.01
C TRP A 51 2.12 21.59 1.21
N ASN A 52 2.16 22.80 1.77
CA ASN A 52 2.91 23.14 2.97
C ASN A 52 2.08 23.12 4.25
N PHE A 53 0.82 22.67 4.19
CA PHE A 53 -0.02 22.58 5.38
C PHE A 53 0.50 21.53 6.35
N GLN A 54 0.52 21.84 7.63
CA GLN A 54 0.74 20.96 8.77
C GLN A 54 -0.13 21.43 9.94
N PRO A 55 -0.78 20.53 10.71
CA PRO A 55 -1.62 20.94 11.85
C PRO A 55 -0.85 21.63 12.96
N THR A 56 0.38 21.21 13.20
CA THR A 56 1.31 21.80 14.17
C THR A 56 2.72 21.80 13.59
N LYS A 57 3.62 22.62 14.12
CA LYS A 57 5.03 22.69 13.67
C LYS A 57 5.84 21.42 13.96
N ASP A 58 5.31 20.53 14.82
CA ASP A 58 6.03 19.33 15.27
C ASP A 58 5.75 18.08 14.38
N VAL A 59 4.91 18.24 13.36
CA VAL A 59 4.58 17.17 12.40
C VAL A 59 4.99 17.55 10.97
N ARG A 60 5.07 16.57 10.09
CA ARG A 60 5.40 16.79 8.68
C ARG A 60 4.32 17.60 7.97
N THR A 61 4.72 18.41 6.99
CA THR A 61 3.78 18.99 6.03
C THR A 61 3.20 17.91 5.12
N VAL A 62 2.13 18.24 4.38
CA VAL A 62 1.55 17.35 3.36
C VAL A 62 2.62 16.85 2.38
N GLY A 63 3.41 17.77 1.82
CA GLY A 63 4.47 17.40 0.86
C GLY A 63 5.54 16.50 1.48
N GLN A 64 5.93 16.77 2.72
CA GLN A 64 6.89 15.94 3.45
C GLN A 64 6.33 14.53 3.73
N LEU A 65 5.03 14.39 4.03
CA LEU A 65 4.41 13.07 4.21
C LEU A 65 4.49 12.22 2.94
N PHE A 66 4.15 12.77 1.78
CA PHE A 66 4.25 12.04 0.51
C PHE A 66 5.70 11.69 0.16
N ALA A 67 6.63 12.60 0.38
CA ALA A 67 8.06 12.36 0.15
C ALA A 67 8.61 11.27 1.09
N HIS A 68 8.20 11.28 2.36
CA HIS A 68 8.56 10.27 3.35
C HIS A 68 8.00 8.88 3.02
N ILE A 69 6.75 8.81 2.55
CA ILE A 69 6.16 7.56 2.04
C ILE A 69 7.00 7.03 0.86
N ALA A 70 7.42 7.90 -0.05
CA ALA A 70 8.24 7.49 -1.19
C ALA A 70 9.63 6.97 -0.77
N ASP A 71 10.30 7.61 0.20
CA ASP A 71 11.55 7.12 0.78
C ASP A 71 11.35 5.75 1.46
N GLY A 72 10.27 5.59 2.26
CA GLY A 72 9.94 4.33 2.93
C GLY A 72 9.71 3.17 1.95
N GLN A 73 9.09 3.41 0.79
CA GLN A 73 8.93 2.39 -0.26
C GLN A 73 10.29 1.82 -0.70
N TYR A 74 11.26 2.69 -0.99
CA TYR A 74 12.59 2.25 -1.39
C TYR A 74 13.33 1.55 -0.25
N GLU A 75 13.18 2.06 0.97
CA GLU A 75 13.87 1.53 2.13
C GLU A 75 13.40 0.10 2.45
N PHE A 76 12.09 -0.12 2.57
CA PHE A 76 11.56 -1.42 2.98
C PHE A 76 11.55 -2.44 1.84
N CYS A 77 11.15 -2.04 0.63
CA CYS A 77 11.19 -2.95 -0.52
C CYS A 77 12.62 -3.27 -0.96
N GLY A 78 13.58 -2.37 -0.71
CA GLY A 78 15.00 -2.60 -0.96
C GLY A 78 15.56 -3.76 -0.16
N VAL A 79 15.11 -3.93 1.10
CA VAL A 79 15.51 -5.09 1.92
C VAL A 79 15.15 -6.41 1.22
N VAL A 80 14.01 -6.47 0.56
CA VAL A 80 13.55 -7.67 -0.16
C VAL A 80 14.20 -7.81 -1.54
N ALA A 81 14.36 -6.69 -2.26
CA ALA A 81 14.86 -6.68 -3.63
C ALA A 81 16.40 -6.81 -3.71
N GLU A 82 17.12 -6.18 -2.77
CA GLU A 82 18.57 -5.97 -2.82
C GLU A 82 19.29 -6.47 -1.55
N GLY A 83 18.54 -6.92 -0.54
CA GLY A 83 19.10 -7.37 0.75
C GLY A 83 19.40 -6.24 1.73
N HIS A 84 19.16 -4.98 1.37
CA HIS A 84 19.35 -3.80 2.22
C HIS A 84 18.40 -2.68 1.85
N GLY A 85 18.15 -1.76 2.77
CA GLY A 85 17.31 -0.58 2.52
C GLY A 85 17.97 0.40 1.54
N VAL A 86 17.22 0.88 0.56
CA VAL A 86 17.68 1.84 -0.45
C VAL A 86 17.33 3.25 -0.01
N GLN A 87 18.36 4.10 0.19
CA GLN A 87 18.19 5.48 0.64
C GLN A 87 18.16 6.44 -0.55
N LYS A 88 17.01 7.05 -0.85
CA LYS A 88 16.84 8.04 -1.94
C LYS A 88 16.92 9.48 -1.45
N GLY A 89 16.50 9.75 -0.22
CA GLY A 89 16.51 11.09 0.36
C GLY A 89 15.51 12.04 -0.30
N ILE A 90 14.37 11.53 -0.75
CA ILE A 90 13.33 12.28 -1.45
C ILE A 90 12.78 13.40 -0.56
N GLU A 91 12.50 13.10 0.71
CA GLU A 91 12.01 14.08 1.68
C GLU A 91 12.99 15.25 1.89
N LYS A 92 14.30 14.99 1.77
CA LYS A 92 15.33 16.00 1.95
C LYS A 92 15.54 16.87 0.71
N THR A 93 15.41 16.28 -0.47
CA THR A 93 15.87 16.89 -1.74
C THR A 93 14.76 17.46 -2.60
N LEU A 94 13.59 16.79 -2.70
CA LEU A 94 12.48 17.23 -3.54
C LEU A 94 11.52 18.13 -2.75
N LYS A 95 10.94 19.13 -3.41
CA LYS A 95 10.09 20.12 -2.76
C LYS A 95 8.76 20.35 -3.47
N THR A 96 8.72 20.20 -4.77
CA THR A 96 7.50 20.45 -5.54
C THR A 96 6.58 19.23 -5.55
N LYS A 97 5.28 19.49 -5.65
CA LYS A 97 4.26 18.44 -5.76
C LYS A 97 4.52 17.53 -6.96
N ALA A 98 4.90 18.10 -8.11
CA ALA A 98 5.14 17.34 -9.33
C ALA A 98 6.32 16.37 -9.17
N GLU A 99 7.45 16.83 -8.62
CA GLU A 99 8.64 15.99 -8.38
C GLU A 99 8.33 14.86 -7.39
N ILE A 100 7.67 15.18 -6.29
CA ILE A 100 7.33 14.19 -5.26
C ILE A 100 6.30 13.18 -5.78
N ALA A 101 5.31 13.64 -6.57
CA ALA A 101 4.32 12.73 -7.19
C ALA A 101 4.99 11.76 -8.17
N ALA A 102 5.96 12.23 -8.97
CA ALA A 102 6.73 11.37 -9.86
C ALA A 102 7.58 10.36 -9.06
N ALA A 103 8.32 10.83 -8.06
CA ALA A 103 9.16 9.99 -7.20
C ALA A 103 8.33 8.93 -6.44
N LEU A 104 7.13 9.28 -5.98
CA LEU A 104 6.22 8.34 -5.32
C LEU A 104 5.74 7.24 -6.29
N LYS A 105 5.39 7.59 -7.53
CA LYS A 105 5.02 6.60 -8.57
C LYS A 105 6.18 5.65 -8.88
N ASP A 106 7.39 6.17 -9.00
CA ASP A 106 8.59 5.36 -9.23
C ASP A 106 8.89 4.44 -8.04
N ALA A 107 8.73 4.93 -6.81
CA ALA A 107 8.90 4.14 -5.59
C ALA A 107 7.88 2.99 -5.49
N ILE A 108 6.61 3.26 -5.85
CA ILE A 108 5.56 2.23 -5.91
C ILE A 108 5.88 1.19 -7.00
N ALA A 109 6.37 1.62 -8.16
CA ALA A 109 6.79 0.71 -9.23
C ALA A 109 7.96 -0.19 -8.80
N TYR A 110 8.92 0.36 -8.05
CA TYR A 110 10.03 -0.39 -7.46
C TYR A 110 9.54 -1.50 -6.51
N CYS A 111 8.63 -1.19 -5.59
CA CYS A 111 8.01 -2.19 -4.72
C CYS A 111 7.18 -3.24 -5.49
N ASN A 112 6.44 -2.82 -6.52
CA ASN A 112 5.70 -3.75 -7.37
C ASN A 112 6.61 -4.75 -8.05
N ALA A 113 7.82 -4.34 -8.46
CA ALA A 113 8.82 -5.24 -9.04
C ALA A 113 9.37 -6.24 -8.01
N ALA A 114 9.52 -5.83 -6.73
CA ALA A 114 9.86 -6.74 -5.64
C ALA A 114 8.75 -7.79 -5.43
N TYR A 115 7.49 -7.37 -5.33
CA TYR A 115 6.35 -8.30 -5.22
C TYR A 115 6.23 -9.26 -6.41
N ALA A 116 6.56 -8.82 -7.63
CA ALA A 116 6.47 -9.67 -8.82
C ALA A 116 7.43 -10.88 -8.79
N LYS A 117 8.49 -10.80 -7.98
CA LYS A 117 9.47 -11.88 -7.80
C LYS A 117 9.20 -12.75 -6.57
N MET A 118 8.16 -12.43 -5.78
CA MET A 118 7.83 -13.17 -4.56
C MET A 118 6.89 -14.33 -4.84
N THR A 119 7.15 -15.41 -4.13
CA THR A 119 6.28 -16.58 -3.98
C THR A 119 6.10 -16.84 -2.49
N ASP A 120 5.07 -17.59 -2.09
CA ASP A 120 4.89 -17.94 -0.67
C ASP A 120 6.11 -18.69 -0.09
N ALA A 121 6.79 -19.45 -0.92
CA ALA A 121 8.01 -20.18 -0.53
C ALA A 121 9.17 -19.22 -0.19
N ASN A 122 9.50 -18.26 -1.08
CA ASN A 122 10.60 -17.33 -0.83
C ASN A 122 10.21 -16.16 0.09
N ALA A 123 8.93 -15.90 0.26
CA ALA A 123 8.39 -14.90 1.20
C ALA A 123 8.70 -15.25 2.66
N ALA A 124 8.91 -16.53 2.98
CA ALA A 124 9.31 -17.01 4.31
C ALA A 124 10.82 -16.88 4.59
N GLU A 125 11.64 -16.56 3.59
CA GLU A 125 13.08 -16.36 3.79
C GLU A 125 13.35 -15.19 4.75
N MET A 126 14.33 -15.38 5.64
CA MET A 126 14.70 -14.36 6.62
C MET A 126 15.66 -13.33 6.03
N VAL A 127 15.39 -12.07 6.30
CA VAL A 127 16.22 -10.91 5.93
C VAL A 127 16.62 -10.12 7.17
N ASP A 128 17.69 -9.33 7.05
CA ASP A 128 18.03 -8.32 8.05
C ASP A 128 17.17 -7.07 7.82
N PHE A 129 16.48 -6.63 8.87
CA PHE A 129 15.59 -5.49 8.85
C PHE A 129 15.87 -4.59 10.04
N PHE A 130 16.73 -3.59 9.83
CA PHE A 130 17.18 -2.67 10.89
C PHE A 130 17.74 -3.38 12.14
N GLY A 131 18.55 -4.42 11.92
CA GLY A 131 19.16 -5.23 12.99
C GLY A 131 18.24 -6.31 13.56
N MET A 132 17.01 -6.44 13.07
CA MET A 132 16.11 -7.54 13.40
C MET A 132 16.07 -8.56 12.25
N LYS A 133 15.83 -9.83 12.57
CA LYS A 133 15.55 -10.86 11.57
C LYS A 133 14.04 -11.01 11.41
N ILE A 134 13.52 -10.72 10.21
CA ILE A 134 12.12 -10.92 9.85
C ILE A 134 12.03 -11.65 8.51
N THR A 135 10.84 -12.12 8.14
CA THR A 135 10.63 -12.71 6.81
C THR A 135 10.57 -11.61 5.73
N LYS A 136 10.86 -11.95 4.48
CA LYS A 136 10.65 -11.04 3.34
C LYS A 136 9.23 -10.50 3.32
N LEU A 137 8.22 -11.36 3.53
CA LEU A 137 6.83 -10.92 3.61
C LEU A 137 6.61 -9.94 4.75
N GLY A 138 7.22 -10.19 5.92
CA GLY A 138 7.17 -9.28 7.06
C GLY A 138 7.72 -7.88 6.76
N ALA A 139 8.80 -7.78 5.97
CA ALA A 139 9.33 -6.49 5.52
C ALA A 139 8.36 -5.76 4.57
N MET A 140 7.69 -6.50 3.67
CA MET A 140 6.66 -5.93 2.79
C MET A 140 5.42 -5.49 3.57
N ASP A 141 4.99 -6.27 4.56
CA ASP A 141 3.85 -5.92 5.41
C ASP A 141 4.16 -4.73 6.32
N PHE A 142 5.42 -4.60 6.77
CA PHE A 142 5.86 -3.39 7.48
C PHE A 142 5.74 -2.15 6.59
N ASN A 143 6.10 -2.24 5.30
CA ASN A 143 5.87 -1.15 4.34
C ASN A 143 4.38 -0.78 4.22
N ILE A 144 3.48 -1.77 4.22
CA ILE A 144 2.03 -1.52 4.23
C ILE A 144 1.62 -0.77 5.50
N ALA A 145 2.08 -1.22 6.67
CA ALA A 145 1.78 -0.59 7.94
C ALA A 145 2.26 0.86 8.00
N HIS A 146 3.49 1.13 7.58
CA HIS A 146 4.06 2.47 7.46
C HIS A 146 3.25 3.37 6.51
N ASN A 147 2.89 2.85 5.33
CA ASN A 147 2.06 3.58 4.37
C ASN A 147 0.67 3.90 4.94
N MET A 148 0.06 2.97 5.69
CA MET A 148 -1.25 3.18 6.33
C MET A 148 -1.18 4.20 7.47
N GLU A 149 -0.09 4.21 8.26
CA GLU A 149 0.16 5.22 9.30
C GLU A 149 0.16 6.62 8.68
N HIS A 150 0.95 6.83 7.64
CA HIS A 150 1.06 8.14 7.00
C HIS A 150 -0.16 8.50 6.16
N TYR A 151 -0.85 7.53 5.57
CA TYR A 151 -2.15 7.76 4.94
C TYR A 151 -3.18 8.22 5.98
N GLY A 152 -3.19 7.65 7.19
CA GLY A 152 -4.02 8.12 8.30
C GLY A 152 -3.77 9.57 8.67
N ASN A 153 -2.50 10.00 8.67
CA ASN A 153 -2.13 11.41 8.86
C ASN A 153 -2.69 12.28 7.72
N LEU A 154 -2.53 11.88 6.46
CA LEU A 154 -3.09 12.60 5.31
C LEU A 154 -4.62 12.68 5.38
N VAL A 155 -5.32 11.62 5.77
CA VAL A 155 -6.78 11.60 5.99
C VAL A 155 -7.18 12.68 7.00
N THR A 156 -6.45 12.79 8.09
CA THR A 156 -6.70 13.82 9.12
C THR A 156 -6.49 15.22 8.55
N TYR A 157 -5.38 15.47 7.84
CA TYR A 157 -5.08 16.77 7.22
C TYR A 157 -6.14 17.18 6.18
N MET A 158 -6.56 16.22 5.34
CA MET A 158 -7.63 16.44 4.35
C MET A 158 -8.94 16.84 5.03
N ARG A 159 -9.34 16.14 6.10
CA ARG A 159 -10.59 16.42 6.83
C ARG A 159 -10.58 17.75 7.54
N ILE A 160 -9.47 18.17 8.15
CA ILE A 160 -9.29 19.52 8.73
C ILE A 160 -9.58 20.58 7.67
N ASN A 161 -9.17 20.33 6.42
CA ASN A 161 -9.34 21.25 5.29
C ASN A 161 -10.60 20.95 4.44
N LYS A 162 -11.56 20.18 4.98
CA LYS A 162 -12.86 19.88 4.35
C LYS A 162 -12.75 19.10 3.03
N ILE A 163 -11.67 18.39 2.82
CA ILE A 163 -11.46 17.49 1.67
C ILE A 163 -11.86 16.08 2.07
N VAL A 164 -12.73 15.44 1.29
CA VAL A 164 -13.12 14.04 1.51
C VAL A 164 -11.99 13.11 1.08
N PRO A 165 -11.42 12.28 2.00
CA PRO A 165 -10.35 11.36 1.64
C PRO A 165 -10.82 10.27 0.67
N PRO A 166 -9.93 9.74 -0.20
CA PRO A 166 -10.27 8.67 -1.15
C PRO A 166 -10.93 7.44 -0.52
N SER A 167 -10.48 7.03 0.66
CA SER A 167 -11.05 5.88 1.38
C SER A 167 -12.46 6.10 1.94
N SER A 168 -12.96 7.34 1.91
CA SER A 168 -14.31 7.70 2.39
C SER A 168 -15.27 8.09 1.25
N GLU A 169 -14.82 8.02 0.00
CA GLU A 169 -15.70 8.29 -1.15
C GLU A 169 -16.73 7.18 -1.32
N GLY A 170 -17.98 7.57 -1.62
CA GLY A 170 -19.10 6.64 -1.80
C GLY A 170 -19.68 6.06 -0.49
N GLN A 171 -19.13 6.39 0.66
CA GLN A 171 -19.74 6.10 1.95
C GLN A 171 -20.74 7.22 2.28
N LYS A 172 -22.04 6.94 2.09
CA LYS A 172 -23.16 7.78 2.55
C LYS A 172 -23.90 7.05 3.64
#